data_c4b4bf207cc48c1d62314da45142a67b
#
_entry.id   c4b4bf207cc48c1d62314da45142a67b
#
_cell.length_a   1.000
_cell.length_b   1.000
_cell.length_c   1.000
_cell.angle_alpha   90.00
_cell.angle_beta   90.00
_cell.angle_gamma   90.00
#
_symmetry.space_group_name_H-M   'P 1'
#
loop_
_entity.id
_entity.type
_entity.pdbx_description
1 polymer ?
#
loop_
_entity_poly.entity_id
_entity_poly.type
_entity_poly.pdbx_seq_one_letter_code
_entity_poly.pdbx_strand_id
1 'polypeptide(L)'
;MKGCKLLDKDRFKWAAQEQTMPDEERRKHCRGFLTKGLERKSPIRPEFTAYGQGCLDMATGIFELLRQHNARLFAAAIPRKVARPVTFEAEEYLRKDQVFLLERYFYFLEQQKQHGLLVMDAVEKNEDRRFVRRLEAYFRKTQTGRYRSAWIVPAPLFVSSDMTYPIQAADLAIYCINWGFRLPKRGMDAPVRTEIAENYGRWLAQLQFRGEGNRDGGVFDSYGVVFVPDPYAARVSQKQREEAMLSKPPESST
;
A
#
# COMPACT_ATOMS: atom_id res chain seq x y z
N MET A 1 0.66 -15.15 -3.57
CA MET A 1 -0.84 -15.34 -3.63
C MET A 1 -1.48 -13.98 -3.37
N LYS A 2 -2.48 -13.55 -4.15
CA LYS A 2 -3.08 -12.21 -3.99
C LYS A 2 -4.02 -12.14 -2.77
N GLY A 3 -4.01 -11.03 -2.03
CA GLY A 3 -4.84 -10.81 -0.85
C GLY A 3 -6.33 -11.03 -1.11
N CYS A 4 -6.83 -10.66 -2.31
CA CYS A 4 -8.20 -10.91 -2.72
C CYS A 4 -8.56 -12.41 -2.82
N LYS A 5 -7.60 -13.31 -3.03
CA LYS A 5 -7.83 -14.76 -3.06
C LYS A 5 -7.85 -15.38 -1.66
N LEU A 6 -7.03 -14.86 -0.74
CA LEU A 6 -6.99 -15.35 0.65
C LEU A 6 -8.20 -14.88 1.45
N LEU A 7 -8.58 -13.62 1.29
CA LEU A 7 -9.57 -12.92 2.11
C LEU A 7 -10.86 -12.59 1.34
N ASP A 8 -11.22 -13.41 0.36
CA ASP A 8 -12.52 -13.32 -0.28
C ASP A 8 -13.65 -13.58 0.74
N LYS A 9 -14.83 -12.99 0.51
CA LYS A 9 -16.01 -13.18 1.39
C LYS A 9 -16.36 -14.65 1.59
N ASP A 10 -16.21 -15.46 0.56
CA ASP A 10 -16.54 -16.88 0.65
C ASP A 10 -15.57 -17.63 1.58
N ARG A 11 -14.31 -17.18 1.71
CA ARG A 11 -13.36 -17.79 2.66
C ARG A 11 -13.81 -17.66 4.09
N PHE A 12 -14.32 -16.50 4.48
CA PHE A 12 -14.88 -16.28 5.81
C PHE A 12 -16.17 -17.11 6.03
N LYS A 13 -17.06 -17.16 5.05
CA LYS A 13 -18.27 -18.00 5.11
C LYS A 13 -17.91 -19.48 5.24
N TRP A 14 -16.98 -19.97 4.45
CA TRP A 14 -16.58 -21.38 4.49
C TRP A 14 -15.89 -21.72 5.81
N ALA A 15 -14.98 -20.88 6.28
CA ALA A 15 -14.30 -21.08 7.55
C ALA A 15 -15.26 -21.18 8.75
N ALA A 16 -16.36 -20.45 8.70
CA ALA A 16 -17.36 -20.39 9.77
C ALA A 16 -18.40 -21.52 9.71
N GLN A 17 -18.39 -22.44 8.71
CA GLN A 17 -19.39 -23.49 8.55
C GLN A 17 -19.29 -24.60 9.60
N GLU A 18 -18.11 -24.83 10.13
CA GLU A 18 -17.83 -25.86 11.14
C GLU A 18 -16.77 -25.33 12.13
N GLN A 19 -16.60 -26.03 13.24
CA GLN A 19 -15.57 -25.72 14.21
C GLN A 19 -14.17 -25.75 13.57
N THR A 20 -13.21 -25.07 14.19
CA THR A 20 -11.83 -25.08 13.73
C THR A 20 -11.28 -26.50 13.72
N MET A 21 -10.88 -26.98 12.55
CA MET A 21 -10.36 -28.31 12.37
C MET A 21 -8.91 -28.41 12.90
N PRO A 22 -8.53 -29.55 13.50
CA PRO A 22 -7.13 -29.85 13.80
C PRO A 22 -6.26 -29.75 12.53
N ASP A 23 -4.99 -29.39 12.68
CA ASP A 23 -4.10 -29.11 11.54
C ASP A 23 -3.96 -30.28 10.57
N GLU A 24 -3.89 -31.49 11.07
CA GLU A 24 -3.72 -32.67 10.23
C GLU A 24 -4.98 -32.95 9.38
N GLU A 25 -6.13 -32.89 10.00
CA GLU A 25 -7.42 -33.04 9.33
C GLU A 25 -7.65 -31.93 8.30
N ARG A 26 -7.37 -30.67 8.69
CA ARG A 26 -7.46 -29.53 7.80
C ARG A 26 -6.57 -29.68 6.57
N ARG A 27 -5.31 -30.12 6.74
CA ARG A 27 -4.38 -30.38 5.61
C ARG A 27 -4.93 -31.45 4.67
N LYS A 28 -5.52 -32.51 5.20
CA LYS A 28 -6.13 -33.58 4.40
C LYS A 28 -7.28 -33.03 3.55
N HIS A 29 -8.20 -32.31 4.16
CA HIS A 29 -9.35 -31.72 3.47
C HIS A 29 -8.93 -30.61 2.48
N CYS A 30 -7.93 -29.77 2.80
CA CYS A 30 -7.40 -28.79 1.86
C CYS A 30 -6.79 -29.47 0.60
N ARG A 31 -6.06 -30.58 0.77
CA ARG A 31 -5.59 -31.35 -0.38
C ARG A 31 -6.75 -31.87 -1.22
N GLY A 32 -7.78 -32.43 -0.58
CA GLY A 32 -9.00 -32.89 -1.27
C GLY A 32 -9.66 -31.76 -2.06
N PHE A 33 -9.80 -30.56 -1.46
CA PHE A 33 -10.32 -29.38 -2.15
C PHE A 33 -9.54 -29.05 -3.42
N LEU A 34 -8.22 -28.97 -3.31
CA LEU A 34 -7.34 -28.60 -4.44
C LEU A 34 -7.37 -29.68 -5.53
N THR A 35 -7.31 -30.96 -5.14
CA THR A 35 -7.34 -32.09 -6.08
C THR A 35 -8.64 -32.12 -6.86
N LYS A 36 -9.78 -31.97 -6.20
CA LYS A 36 -11.09 -31.93 -6.86
C LYS A 36 -11.23 -30.73 -7.79
N GLY A 37 -10.67 -29.58 -7.42
CA GLY A 37 -10.63 -28.40 -8.30
C GLY A 37 -9.86 -28.66 -9.59
N LEU A 38 -8.73 -29.36 -9.53
CA LEU A 38 -7.95 -29.76 -10.71
C LEU A 38 -8.70 -30.79 -11.57
N GLU A 39 -9.40 -31.74 -10.93
CA GLU A 39 -10.20 -32.76 -11.60
C GLU A 39 -11.58 -32.30 -12.08
N ARG A 40 -11.90 -31.01 -11.90
CA ARG A 40 -13.22 -30.41 -12.19
C ARG A 40 -14.37 -31.10 -11.44
N LYS A 41 -14.10 -31.62 -10.27
CA LYS A 41 -15.08 -32.18 -9.33
C LYS A 41 -15.51 -31.16 -8.31
N SER A 42 -16.72 -31.27 -7.77
CA SER A 42 -17.20 -30.40 -6.71
C SER A 42 -16.64 -30.83 -5.36
N PRO A 43 -15.96 -29.92 -4.61
CA PRO A 43 -15.57 -30.18 -3.24
C PRO A 43 -16.78 -30.40 -2.31
N ILE A 44 -16.57 -31.14 -1.23
CA ILE A 44 -17.57 -31.34 -0.18
C ILE A 44 -17.45 -30.26 0.92
N ARG A 45 -18.46 -30.14 1.76
CA ARG A 45 -18.52 -29.09 2.82
C ARG A 45 -17.27 -29.04 3.72
N PRO A 46 -16.76 -30.16 4.30
CA PRO A 46 -15.53 -30.11 5.11
C PRO A 46 -14.30 -29.60 4.33
N GLU A 47 -14.22 -29.86 3.03
CA GLU A 47 -13.13 -29.38 2.18
C GLU A 47 -13.20 -27.87 1.94
N PHE A 48 -14.41 -27.31 1.73
CA PHE A 48 -14.61 -25.86 1.67
C PHE A 48 -14.24 -25.21 3.00
N THR A 49 -14.71 -25.76 4.12
CA THR A 49 -14.41 -25.24 5.47
C THR A 49 -12.91 -25.24 5.74
N ALA A 50 -12.25 -26.38 5.52
CA ALA A 50 -10.81 -26.50 5.72
C ALA A 50 -10.02 -25.52 4.85
N TYR A 51 -10.41 -25.37 3.58
CA TYR A 51 -9.75 -24.41 2.68
C TYR A 51 -9.98 -22.96 3.11
N GLY A 52 -11.17 -22.61 3.57
CA GLY A 52 -11.46 -21.29 4.14
C GLY A 52 -10.59 -21.01 5.37
N GLN A 53 -10.58 -21.92 6.36
CA GLN A 53 -9.74 -21.81 7.55
C GLN A 53 -8.26 -21.70 7.20
N GLY A 54 -7.75 -22.54 6.29
CA GLY A 54 -6.37 -22.49 5.84
C GLY A 54 -5.97 -21.16 5.16
N CYS A 55 -6.89 -20.53 4.42
CA CYS A 55 -6.67 -19.21 3.85
C CYS A 55 -6.56 -18.12 4.92
N LEU A 56 -7.42 -18.13 5.94
CA LEU A 56 -7.39 -17.16 7.03
C LEU A 56 -6.15 -17.32 7.91
N ASP A 57 -5.78 -18.57 8.23
CA ASP A 57 -4.56 -18.87 8.99
C ASP A 57 -3.30 -18.44 8.23
N MET A 58 -3.26 -18.68 6.92
CA MET A 58 -2.14 -18.21 6.09
C MET A 58 -2.03 -16.69 6.12
N ALA A 59 -3.14 -15.97 6.03
CA ALA A 59 -3.13 -14.51 6.13
C ALA A 59 -2.62 -14.04 7.50
N THR A 60 -3.08 -14.66 8.59
CA THR A 60 -2.62 -14.38 9.95
C THR A 60 -1.12 -14.66 10.10
N GLY A 61 -0.65 -15.83 9.63
CA GLY A 61 0.76 -16.19 9.67
C GLY A 61 1.67 -15.21 8.90
N ILE A 62 1.20 -14.65 7.77
CA ILE A 62 1.94 -13.60 7.05
C ILE A 62 2.07 -12.35 7.93
N PHE A 63 1.01 -11.90 8.61
CA PHE A 63 1.10 -10.74 9.51
C PHE A 63 2.01 -11.01 10.72
N GLU A 64 2.00 -12.22 11.26
CA GLU A 64 2.91 -12.66 12.33
C GLU A 64 4.38 -12.59 11.89
N LEU A 65 4.68 -13.11 10.71
CA LEU A 65 6.03 -13.03 10.13
C LEU A 65 6.46 -11.57 9.92
N LEU A 66 5.61 -10.73 9.36
CA LEU A 66 5.90 -9.30 9.19
C LEU A 66 6.23 -8.63 10.54
N ARG A 67 5.50 -8.96 11.60
CA ARG A 67 5.75 -8.45 12.96
C ARG A 67 7.07 -8.99 13.51
N GLN A 68 7.33 -10.28 13.38
CA GLN A 68 8.56 -10.92 13.87
C GLN A 68 9.82 -10.32 13.22
N HIS A 69 9.72 -9.96 11.95
CA HIS A 69 10.80 -9.31 11.19
C HIS A 69 10.80 -7.78 11.27
N ASN A 70 10.05 -7.20 12.22
CA ASN A 70 9.98 -5.75 12.42
C ASN A 70 9.61 -4.96 11.15
N ALA A 71 8.82 -5.54 10.26
CA ALA A 71 8.34 -4.84 9.07
C ALA A 71 7.56 -3.58 9.46
N ARG A 72 7.63 -2.55 8.61
CA ARG A 72 6.87 -1.30 8.77
C ARG A 72 5.96 -1.09 7.58
N LEU A 73 4.73 -0.68 7.88
CA LEU A 73 3.68 -0.47 6.89
C LEU A 73 3.57 1.01 6.53
N PHE A 74 3.65 1.27 5.24
CA PHE A 74 3.38 2.58 4.64
C PHE A 74 2.28 2.42 3.58
N ALA A 75 1.26 3.27 3.64
CA ALA A 75 0.17 3.26 2.68
C ALA A 75 -0.41 4.67 2.48
N ALA A 76 -0.78 4.99 1.27
CA ALA A 76 -1.53 6.19 0.96
C ALA A 76 -2.93 5.81 0.46
N ALA A 77 -3.95 6.25 1.17
CA ALA A 77 -5.34 6.08 0.79
C ALA A 77 -5.83 7.34 0.06
N ILE A 78 -6.43 7.16 -1.11
CA ILE A 78 -7.05 8.22 -1.91
C ILE A 78 -8.54 7.94 -2.10
N PRO A 79 -9.39 8.97 -2.26
CA PRO A 79 -10.80 8.77 -2.59
C PRO A 79 -10.94 8.09 -3.95
N ARG A 80 -12.01 7.32 -4.12
CA ARG A 80 -12.40 6.84 -5.45
C ARG A 80 -12.92 7.99 -6.30
N LYS A 81 -12.75 7.89 -7.63
CA LYS A 81 -13.30 8.85 -8.60
C LYS A 81 -12.74 10.27 -8.50
N VAL A 82 -11.57 10.46 -7.91
CA VAL A 82 -10.91 11.76 -8.03
C VAL A 82 -10.55 11.99 -9.51
N ALA A 83 -11.18 12.98 -10.11
CA ALA A 83 -10.92 13.33 -11.50
C ALA A 83 -9.50 13.87 -11.64
N ARG A 84 -8.79 13.38 -12.66
CA ARG A 84 -7.49 13.94 -13.01
C ARG A 84 -7.71 15.30 -13.69
N PRO A 85 -7.13 16.39 -13.18
CA PRO A 85 -7.21 17.69 -13.85
C PRO A 85 -6.55 17.62 -15.24
N VAL A 86 -7.12 18.30 -16.22
CA VAL A 86 -6.58 18.36 -17.59
C VAL A 86 -5.16 18.94 -17.61
N THR A 87 -4.89 19.87 -16.69
CA THR A 87 -3.57 20.51 -16.50
C THR A 87 -2.53 19.62 -15.79
N PHE A 88 -2.92 18.43 -15.32
CA PHE A 88 -1.97 17.54 -14.66
C PHE A 88 -1.15 16.75 -15.68
N GLU A 89 0.10 17.12 -15.83
CA GLU A 89 1.08 16.43 -16.68
C GLU A 89 1.56 15.14 -16.01
N ALA A 90 0.76 14.08 -16.17
CA ALA A 90 1.01 12.79 -15.53
C ALA A 90 2.32 12.13 -15.96
N GLU A 91 2.91 12.57 -17.03
CA GLU A 91 4.16 11.99 -17.55
C GLU A 91 5.40 12.54 -16.86
N GLU A 92 5.31 13.75 -16.30
CA GLU A 92 6.46 14.43 -15.71
C GLU A 92 6.57 14.32 -14.20
N TYR A 93 5.47 13.96 -13.51
CA TYR A 93 5.43 14.17 -12.07
C TYR A 93 4.76 13.04 -11.27
N LEU A 94 5.30 12.79 -10.08
CA LEU A 94 4.65 11.92 -9.10
C LEU A 94 3.39 12.58 -8.53
N ARG A 95 2.34 11.78 -8.29
CA ARG A 95 1.16 12.26 -7.56
C ARG A 95 1.50 12.48 -6.08
N LYS A 96 0.70 13.30 -5.42
CA LYS A 96 0.89 13.63 -4.00
C LYS A 96 0.90 12.42 -3.08
N ASP A 97 0.06 11.42 -3.34
CA ASP A 97 0.04 10.17 -2.60
C ASP A 97 1.36 9.40 -2.72
N GLN A 98 1.96 9.36 -3.91
CA GLN A 98 3.27 8.74 -4.15
C GLN A 98 4.39 9.52 -3.44
N VAL A 99 4.35 10.86 -3.48
CA VAL A 99 5.31 11.70 -2.77
C VAL A 99 5.22 11.49 -1.25
N PHE A 100 4.01 11.36 -0.70
CA PHE A 100 3.81 11.09 0.72
C PHE A 100 4.31 9.70 1.15
N LEU A 101 4.18 8.69 0.30
CA LEU A 101 4.78 7.38 0.57
C LEU A 101 6.31 7.47 0.66
N LEU A 102 6.93 8.13 -0.33
CA LEU A 102 8.39 8.35 -0.33
C LEU A 102 8.85 9.18 0.87
N GLU A 103 8.07 10.18 1.29
CA GLU A 103 8.35 11.00 2.46
C GLU A 103 8.39 10.19 3.74
N ARG A 104 7.40 9.34 3.97
CA ARG A 104 7.32 8.51 5.17
C ARG A 104 8.38 7.42 5.19
N TYR A 105 8.66 6.86 4.03
CA TYR A 105 9.75 5.91 3.89
C TYR A 105 11.10 6.58 4.16
N PHE A 106 11.30 7.81 3.67
CA PHE A 106 12.47 8.61 3.97
C PHE A 106 12.64 8.86 5.46
N TYR A 107 11.59 9.30 6.20
CA TYR A 107 11.68 9.51 7.65
C TYR A 107 12.06 8.23 8.41
N PHE A 108 11.53 7.10 7.98
CA PHE A 108 11.93 5.81 8.54
C PHE A 108 13.41 5.51 8.30
N LEU A 109 13.89 5.68 7.10
CA LEU A 109 15.29 5.42 6.74
C LEU A 109 16.26 6.36 7.47
N GLU A 110 15.92 7.63 7.55
CA GLU A 110 16.70 8.65 8.26
C GLU A 110 16.81 8.31 9.75
N GLN A 111 15.71 7.92 10.40
CA GLN A 111 15.70 7.47 11.79
C GLN A 111 16.52 6.20 12.02
N GLN A 112 16.47 5.26 11.08
CA GLN A 112 17.26 4.02 11.14
C GLN A 112 18.72 4.21 10.69
N LYS A 113 19.08 5.38 10.14
CA LYS A 113 20.37 5.66 9.52
C LYS A 113 20.76 4.62 8.46
N GLN A 114 19.80 4.23 7.64
CA GLN A 114 19.94 3.20 6.61
C GLN A 114 19.48 3.71 5.25
N HIS A 115 20.06 3.17 4.17
CA HIS A 115 19.60 3.40 2.82
C HIS A 115 18.51 2.40 2.45
N GLY A 116 17.57 2.85 1.63
CA GLY A 116 16.44 2.02 1.18
C GLY A 116 16.39 1.85 -0.32
N LEU A 117 15.95 0.68 -0.74
CA LEU A 117 15.67 0.33 -2.12
C LEU A 117 14.17 0.18 -2.32
N LEU A 118 13.66 0.67 -3.45
CA LEU A 118 12.28 0.46 -3.85
C LEU A 118 12.17 -0.84 -4.67
N VAL A 119 11.44 -1.82 -4.17
CA VAL A 119 11.10 -3.04 -4.91
C VAL A 119 9.60 -2.99 -5.21
N MET A 120 9.24 -3.07 -6.48
CA MET A 120 7.89 -2.82 -6.97
C MET A 120 7.34 -4.01 -7.74
N ASP A 121 6.02 -4.22 -7.66
CA ASP A 121 5.33 -5.18 -8.52
C ASP A 121 5.40 -4.72 -9.98
N ALA A 122 5.91 -5.57 -10.86
CA ALA A 122 5.91 -5.33 -12.29
C ALA A 122 4.49 -5.47 -12.84
N VAL A 123 3.96 -4.41 -13.44
CA VAL A 123 2.60 -4.39 -13.99
C VAL A 123 2.66 -4.52 -15.52
N GLU A 124 3.19 -3.50 -16.17
CA GLU A 124 3.34 -3.42 -17.61
C GLU A 124 4.57 -2.57 -17.94
N LYS A 125 5.38 -3.02 -18.89
CA LYS A 125 6.66 -2.39 -19.25
C LYS A 125 6.58 -0.88 -19.52
N ASN A 126 5.51 -0.41 -20.15
CA ASN A 126 5.34 1.01 -20.45
C ASN A 126 4.94 1.81 -19.21
N GLU A 127 4.07 1.27 -18.36
CA GLU A 127 3.67 1.90 -17.10
C GLU A 127 4.87 1.97 -16.13
N ASP A 128 5.64 0.89 -16.03
CA ASP A 128 6.85 0.83 -15.20
C ASP A 128 7.88 1.87 -15.65
N ARG A 129 8.12 2.00 -16.97
CA ARG A 129 9.00 3.03 -17.54
C ARG A 129 8.51 4.45 -17.26
N ARG A 130 7.20 4.71 -17.37
CA ARG A 130 6.61 6.02 -17.03
C ARG A 130 6.80 6.33 -15.57
N PHE A 131 6.64 5.34 -14.69
CA PHE A 131 6.87 5.53 -13.27
C PHE A 131 8.34 5.86 -12.97
N VAL A 132 9.29 5.14 -13.56
CA VAL A 132 10.74 5.41 -13.42
C VAL A 132 11.07 6.84 -13.82
N ARG A 133 10.62 7.30 -14.99
CA ARG A 133 10.85 8.68 -15.45
C ARG A 133 10.33 9.72 -14.46
N ARG A 134 9.12 9.51 -13.91
CA ARG A 134 8.55 10.40 -12.89
C ARG A 134 9.35 10.41 -11.60
N LEU A 135 9.81 9.23 -11.17
CA LEU A 135 10.63 9.08 -9.98
C LEU A 135 11.99 9.77 -10.15
N GLU A 136 12.65 9.57 -11.29
CA GLU A 136 13.89 10.27 -11.64
C GLU A 136 13.70 11.79 -11.68
N ALA A 137 12.62 12.26 -12.33
CA ALA A 137 12.31 13.68 -12.37
C ALA A 137 12.10 14.26 -10.96
N TYR A 138 11.40 13.53 -10.09
CA TYR A 138 11.23 13.93 -8.70
C TYR A 138 12.56 14.05 -7.97
N PHE A 139 13.42 13.03 -8.01
CA PHE A 139 14.71 13.04 -7.32
C PHE A 139 15.69 14.06 -7.88
N ARG A 140 15.67 14.35 -9.18
CA ARG A 140 16.61 15.27 -9.82
C ARG A 140 16.15 16.72 -9.83
N LYS A 141 14.86 16.98 -10.07
CA LYS A 141 14.33 18.31 -10.34
C LYS A 141 13.79 19.03 -9.10
N THR A 142 13.38 18.29 -8.04
CA THR A 142 12.85 18.93 -6.83
C THR A 142 13.88 19.00 -5.70
N GLN A 143 13.85 20.07 -4.91
CA GLN A 143 14.73 20.21 -3.74
C GLN A 143 14.54 19.08 -2.74
N THR A 144 13.27 18.78 -2.41
CA THR A 144 12.90 17.69 -1.50
C THR A 144 13.31 16.32 -2.03
N GLY A 145 13.19 16.09 -3.33
CA GLY A 145 13.62 14.84 -3.97
C GLY A 145 15.14 14.66 -3.88
N ARG A 146 15.92 15.70 -4.18
CA ARG A 146 17.39 15.66 -4.05
C ARG A 146 17.82 15.32 -2.62
N TYR A 147 17.18 15.93 -1.63
CA TYR A 147 17.47 15.61 -0.22
C TYR A 147 17.16 14.15 0.11
N ARG A 148 16.01 13.64 -0.32
CA ARG A 148 15.58 12.25 -0.08
C ARG A 148 16.42 11.21 -0.84
N SER A 149 17.01 11.57 -1.98
CA SER A 149 17.87 10.67 -2.76
C SER A 149 19.17 10.31 -2.04
N ALA A 150 19.56 11.04 -0.99
CA ALA A 150 20.64 10.63 -0.11
C ALA A 150 20.34 9.34 0.68
N TRP A 151 19.05 8.99 0.86
CA TRP A 151 18.61 7.86 1.65
C TRP A 151 17.88 6.79 0.84
N ILE A 152 17.22 7.18 -0.25
CA ILE A 152 16.45 6.29 -1.11
C ILE A 152 17.20 6.12 -2.42
N VAL A 153 17.55 4.88 -2.75
CA VAL A 153 18.14 4.56 -4.06
C VAL A 153 17.14 4.97 -5.17
N PRO A 154 17.51 5.90 -6.06
CA PRO A 154 16.58 6.51 -7.02
C PRO A 154 16.22 5.59 -8.21
N ALA A 155 16.62 4.33 -8.17
CA ALA A 155 16.38 3.31 -9.19
C ALA A 155 15.57 2.16 -8.57
N PRO A 156 14.26 2.02 -8.86
CA PRO A 156 13.45 0.92 -8.36
C PRO A 156 13.78 -0.38 -9.09
N LEU A 157 13.63 -1.51 -8.39
CA LEU A 157 13.63 -2.85 -8.99
C LEU A 157 12.18 -3.28 -9.20
N PHE A 158 11.88 -3.77 -10.41
CA PHE A 158 10.59 -4.37 -10.72
C PHE A 158 10.70 -5.89 -10.69
N VAL A 159 9.80 -6.52 -9.96
CA VAL A 159 9.77 -7.95 -9.74
C VAL A 159 8.37 -8.50 -9.97
N SER A 160 8.29 -9.77 -10.35
CA SER A 160 6.98 -10.44 -10.47
C SER A 160 6.43 -10.80 -9.10
N SER A 161 5.19 -10.37 -8.81
CA SER A 161 4.50 -10.73 -7.57
C SER A 161 4.28 -12.22 -7.41
N ASP A 162 4.24 -12.99 -8.49
CA ASP A 162 4.06 -14.45 -8.42
C ASP A 162 5.28 -15.16 -7.82
N MET A 163 6.46 -14.54 -7.89
CA MET A 163 7.73 -15.11 -7.42
C MET A 163 8.31 -14.36 -6.20
N THR A 164 7.65 -13.31 -5.72
CA THR A 164 8.22 -12.42 -4.69
C THR A 164 7.30 -12.31 -3.47
N TYR A 165 7.60 -13.05 -2.41
CA TYR A 165 6.78 -13.08 -1.20
C TYR A 165 6.58 -11.73 -0.50
N PRO A 166 7.58 -10.84 -0.37
CA PRO A 166 7.36 -9.52 0.21
C PRO A 166 6.32 -8.69 -0.55
N ILE A 167 6.26 -8.76 -1.88
CA ILE A 167 5.24 -8.09 -2.69
C ILE A 167 3.85 -8.67 -2.41
N GLN A 168 3.74 -10.00 -2.27
CA GLN A 168 2.48 -10.66 -1.91
C GLN A 168 2.00 -10.25 -0.50
N ALA A 169 2.92 -10.09 0.45
CA ALA A 169 2.60 -9.61 1.79
C ALA A 169 2.14 -8.14 1.77
N ALA A 170 2.76 -7.29 0.96
CA ALA A 170 2.32 -5.91 0.76
C ALA A 170 0.92 -5.85 0.12
N ASP A 171 0.62 -6.69 -0.88
CA ASP A 171 -0.71 -6.80 -1.49
C ASP A 171 -1.77 -7.21 -0.46
N LEU A 172 -1.46 -8.18 0.42
CA LEU A 172 -2.36 -8.58 1.50
C LEU A 172 -2.63 -7.42 2.47
N ALA A 173 -1.61 -6.69 2.90
CA ALA A 173 -1.76 -5.56 3.79
C ALA A 173 -2.60 -4.43 3.17
N ILE A 174 -2.35 -4.09 1.91
CA ILE A 174 -3.12 -3.10 1.16
C ILE A 174 -4.58 -3.54 0.96
N TYR A 175 -4.81 -4.83 0.70
CA TYR A 175 -6.15 -5.37 0.62
C TYR A 175 -6.92 -5.19 1.94
N CYS A 176 -6.29 -5.49 3.08
CA CYS A 176 -6.88 -5.29 4.39
C CYS A 176 -7.16 -3.82 4.70
N ILE A 177 -6.25 -2.90 4.36
CA ILE A 177 -6.47 -1.45 4.50
C ILE A 177 -7.65 -1.01 3.65
N ASN A 178 -7.67 -1.40 2.37
CA ASN A 178 -8.70 -0.96 1.44
C ASN A 178 -10.11 -1.43 1.85
N TRP A 179 -10.25 -2.63 2.39
CA TRP A 179 -11.56 -3.19 2.74
C TRP A 179 -11.96 -3.01 4.20
N GLY A 180 -10.99 -2.97 5.11
CA GLY A 180 -11.24 -2.86 6.56
C GLY A 180 -11.38 -1.42 7.06
N PHE A 181 -10.84 -0.42 6.34
CA PHE A 181 -10.72 0.95 6.85
C PHE A 181 -11.27 2.01 5.90
N ARG A 182 -12.31 1.70 5.17
CA ARG A 182 -12.99 2.67 4.32
C ARG A 182 -13.71 3.72 5.16
N LEU A 183 -13.51 4.98 4.82
CA LEU A 183 -14.11 6.11 5.51
C LEU A 183 -15.20 6.75 4.61
N PRO A 184 -16.49 6.43 4.80
CA PRO A 184 -17.58 6.94 3.94
C PRO A 184 -17.60 8.48 3.85
N LYS A 185 -17.37 9.16 4.98
CA LYS A 185 -17.31 10.63 5.04
C LYS A 185 -16.15 11.24 4.25
N ARG A 186 -15.21 10.42 3.74
CA ARG A 186 -14.08 10.87 2.93
C ARG A 186 -14.15 10.36 1.49
N GLY A 187 -15.36 10.12 0.98
CA GLY A 187 -15.59 9.71 -0.41
C GLY A 187 -15.27 8.24 -0.71
N MET A 188 -15.26 7.40 0.31
CA MET A 188 -15.09 5.97 0.18
C MET A 188 -16.45 5.28 0.19
N ASP A 189 -17.12 5.20 -0.96
CA ASP A 189 -18.54 4.82 -1.11
C ASP A 189 -18.83 3.32 -0.87
N ALA A 190 -17.84 2.46 -0.75
CA ALA A 190 -18.08 1.04 -0.57
C ALA A 190 -18.12 0.66 0.92
N PRO A 191 -18.99 -0.28 1.30
CA PRO A 191 -19.11 -0.72 2.68
C PRO A 191 -17.78 -1.31 3.18
N VAL A 192 -17.47 -1.01 4.44
CA VAL A 192 -16.38 -1.65 5.17
C VAL A 192 -16.71 -3.15 5.31
N ARG A 193 -15.70 -3.98 5.17
CA ARG A 193 -15.78 -5.40 5.51
C ARG A 193 -15.36 -5.57 6.96
N THR A 194 -16.35 -5.69 7.86
CA THR A 194 -16.12 -5.76 9.31
C THR A 194 -15.25 -6.95 9.70
N GLU A 195 -15.41 -8.08 9.04
CA GLU A 195 -14.59 -9.27 9.25
C GLU A 195 -13.11 -9.05 8.98
N ILE A 196 -12.74 -8.15 8.05
CA ILE A 196 -11.36 -7.79 7.80
C ILE A 196 -10.85 -6.82 8.88
N ALA A 197 -11.64 -5.83 9.25
CA ALA A 197 -11.26 -4.87 10.29
C ALA A 197 -11.05 -5.55 11.64
N GLU A 198 -11.94 -6.46 12.03
CA GLU A 198 -11.89 -7.20 13.29
C GLU A 198 -10.69 -8.16 13.36
N ASN A 199 -10.45 -8.94 12.30
CA ASN A 199 -9.36 -9.92 12.32
C ASN A 199 -7.97 -9.34 12.07
N TYR A 200 -7.84 -8.28 11.25
CA TYR A 200 -6.53 -7.79 10.80
C TYR A 200 -6.23 -6.35 11.20
N GLY A 201 -7.18 -5.60 11.75
CA GLY A 201 -6.99 -4.21 12.15
C GLY A 201 -5.87 -4.02 13.18
N ARG A 202 -5.79 -4.92 14.17
CA ARG A 202 -4.73 -4.89 15.18
C ARG A 202 -3.34 -5.08 14.56
N TRP A 203 -3.20 -5.99 13.61
CA TRP A 203 -1.94 -6.23 12.91
C TRP A 203 -1.49 -5.01 12.12
N LEU A 204 -2.40 -4.41 11.37
CA LEU A 204 -2.12 -3.18 10.60
C LEU A 204 -1.71 -2.03 11.51
N ALA A 205 -2.37 -1.86 12.66
CA ALA A 205 -2.04 -0.82 13.63
C ALA A 205 -0.65 -1.02 14.26
N GLN A 206 -0.24 -2.28 14.50
CA GLN A 206 1.09 -2.62 15.03
C GLN A 206 2.20 -2.45 14.00
N LEU A 207 1.92 -2.78 12.74
CA LEU A 207 2.89 -2.66 11.64
C LEU A 207 3.03 -1.24 11.13
N GLN A 208 2.02 -0.39 11.33
CA GLN A 208 2.06 1.00 10.87
C GLN A 208 3.30 1.71 11.41
N PHE A 209 4.08 2.31 10.51
CA PHE A 209 5.17 3.19 10.92
C PHE A 209 4.64 4.33 11.78
N ARG A 210 5.33 4.59 12.87
CA ARG A 210 5.13 5.75 13.74
C ARG A 210 6.49 6.34 14.03
N GLY A 211 6.67 7.60 13.71
CA GLY A 211 7.92 8.29 13.88
C GLY A 211 7.73 9.78 13.76
N GLU A 212 8.81 10.50 13.70
CA GLU A 212 8.82 11.95 13.56
C GLU A 212 9.22 12.35 12.14
N GLY A 213 8.67 13.43 11.67
CA GLY A 213 9.07 14.11 10.45
C GLY A 213 9.57 15.52 10.80
N ASN A 214 10.46 16.05 9.98
CA ASN A 214 10.90 17.43 10.09
C ASN A 214 10.51 18.19 8.83
N ARG A 215 9.86 19.34 8.99
CA ARG A 215 9.52 20.22 7.88
C ARG A 215 9.62 21.68 8.35
N ASP A 216 10.33 22.48 7.60
CA ASP A 216 10.50 23.92 7.87
C ASP A 216 11.00 24.22 9.29
N GLY A 217 11.87 23.35 9.84
CA GLY A 217 12.41 23.47 11.19
C GLY A 217 11.48 23.00 12.30
N GLY A 218 10.27 22.54 11.99
CA GLY A 218 9.30 21.99 12.94
C GLY A 218 9.28 20.45 12.92
N VAL A 219 9.27 19.84 14.10
CA VAL A 219 9.08 18.39 14.27
C VAL A 219 7.60 18.07 14.39
N PHE A 220 7.13 17.02 13.73
CA PHE A 220 5.75 16.58 13.78
C PHE A 220 5.65 15.05 13.76
N ASP A 221 4.57 14.50 14.35
CA ASP A 221 4.29 13.07 14.29
C ASP A 221 4.00 12.62 12.87
N SER A 222 4.67 11.57 12.43
CA SER A 222 4.50 10.98 11.10
C SER A 222 4.00 9.54 11.21
N TYR A 223 2.89 9.26 10.51
CA TYR A 223 2.26 7.94 10.47
C TYR A 223 2.44 7.30 9.09
N GLY A 224 2.70 6.00 9.06
CA GLY A 224 2.89 5.24 7.82
C GLY A 224 1.65 5.23 6.91
N VAL A 225 0.44 5.20 7.48
CA VAL A 225 -0.80 5.26 6.71
C VAL A 225 -1.32 6.69 6.66
N VAL A 226 -1.52 7.22 5.45
CA VAL A 226 -1.97 8.59 5.23
C VAL A 226 -3.18 8.61 4.29
N PHE A 227 -4.15 9.48 4.60
CA PHE A 227 -5.24 9.79 3.69
C PHE A 227 -4.92 11.06 2.90
N VAL A 228 -4.98 10.94 1.56
CA VAL A 228 -4.73 12.03 0.62
C VAL A 228 -6.03 12.36 -0.10
N PRO A 229 -6.79 13.37 0.34
CA PRO A 229 -8.12 13.68 -0.20
C PRO A 229 -8.07 14.07 -1.68
N ASP A 230 -7.02 14.76 -2.11
CA ASP A 230 -6.77 15.10 -3.50
C ASP A 230 -5.30 14.81 -3.87
N PRO A 231 -5.04 13.77 -4.65
CA PRO A 231 -3.68 13.42 -5.06
C PRO A 231 -3.07 14.43 -6.05
N TYR A 232 -3.86 15.36 -6.60
CA TYR A 232 -3.44 16.37 -7.57
C TYR A 232 -3.28 17.78 -6.99
N ALA A 233 -3.84 18.07 -5.81
CA ALA A 233 -3.95 19.43 -5.22
C ALA A 233 -2.62 20.16 -5.03
N ALA A 234 -1.54 19.45 -4.71
CA ALA A 234 -0.25 20.07 -4.40
C ALA A 234 0.38 20.84 -5.56
N ARG A 235 -0.04 20.55 -6.80
CA ARG A 235 0.54 21.15 -8.01
C ARG A 235 -0.16 22.41 -8.47
N VAL A 236 -1.45 22.45 -8.30
CA VAL A 236 -2.22 23.66 -8.58
C VAL A 236 -1.71 24.78 -7.68
N SER A 237 -1.50 24.50 -6.39
CA SER A 237 -0.97 25.49 -5.45
C SER A 237 0.49 25.87 -5.69
N GLN A 238 1.34 24.98 -6.17
CA GLN A 238 2.73 25.31 -6.47
C GLN A 238 2.84 26.14 -7.74
N LYS A 239 2.13 25.77 -8.80
CA LYS A 239 2.07 26.55 -10.04
C LYS A 239 1.47 27.94 -9.81
N GLN A 240 0.40 28.04 -9.00
CA GLN A 240 -0.19 29.32 -8.60
C GLN A 240 0.77 30.19 -7.76
N ARG A 241 1.59 29.58 -6.90
CA ARG A 241 2.62 30.30 -6.14
C ARG A 241 3.76 30.79 -7.05
N GLU A 242 4.19 29.95 -7.99
CA GLU A 242 5.20 30.33 -8.97
C GLU A 242 4.69 31.45 -9.90
N GLU A 243 3.45 31.34 -10.38
CA GLU A 243 2.79 32.40 -11.18
C GLU A 243 2.59 33.68 -10.37
N ALA A 244 2.20 33.57 -9.08
CA ALA A 244 2.07 34.71 -8.18
C ALA A 244 3.42 35.37 -7.82
N MET A 245 4.50 34.60 -7.78
CA MET A 245 5.86 35.16 -7.60
C MET A 245 6.35 35.86 -8.87
N LEU A 246 6.03 35.34 -10.05
CA LEU A 246 6.38 35.94 -11.33
C LEU A 246 5.55 37.19 -11.66
N SER A 247 4.34 37.31 -11.10
CA SER A 247 3.44 38.45 -11.27
C SER A 247 3.68 39.63 -10.29
N LYS A 248 4.53 39.46 -9.27
CA LYS A 248 4.93 40.58 -8.40
C LYS A 248 5.89 41.49 -9.14
N PRO A 249 5.56 42.77 -9.29
CA PRO A 249 6.50 43.73 -9.84
C PRO A 249 7.75 43.81 -8.96
N PRO A 250 8.92 44.07 -9.54
CA PRO A 250 10.15 44.22 -8.75
C PRO A 250 9.97 45.34 -7.74
N GLU A 251 10.20 45.05 -6.45
CA GLU A 251 10.19 46.06 -5.40
C GLU A 251 11.18 47.16 -5.80
N SER A 252 10.65 48.37 -6.02
CA SER A 252 11.47 49.55 -6.28
C SER A 252 12.31 49.78 -5.03
N SER A 253 13.60 49.51 -5.15
CA SER A 253 14.62 49.91 -4.19
C SER A 253 14.69 51.44 -4.16
N THR A 254 14.11 51.99 -3.12
CA THR A 254 14.36 53.34 -2.64
C THR A 254 15.53 53.33 -1.68
#